data_097ad849bf638e122b518ec2d3ab1c2f
#
_entry.id   097ad849bf638e122b518ec2d3ab1c2f
#
_cell.length_a   1.000
_cell.length_b   1.000
_cell.length_c   1.000
_cell.angle_alpha   90.00
_cell.angle_beta   90.00
_cell.angle_gamma   90.00
#
_symmetry.space_group_name_H-M   'P 1'
#
loop_
_entity.id
_entity.type
_entity.pdbx_description
1 polymer ?
#
loop_
_entity_poly.entity_id
_entity_poly.type
_entity_poly.pdbx_seq_one_letter_code
_entity_poly.pdbx_strand_id
1 'polypeptide(L)'
;MNQEETMLLHKERYKKTIKNLTVMSDIFARNVFKDKKACEYVLRIIMEDKDLTVIDNETQVDFRNMHGRGVVLDCVAKDGSGRIFNVEIQQDDEGAHPKRARYNLGMMDSNVLDTGKNFDKLPETCVIFVTLKDALGHGLPIAHIDRIIRENGKEFGDEEHFIYVDSSKDDGGELGRLMHDFRVKEAKEMQAGALADRVHELKETEKGVEHMCKEMEQLCDEARMDEKKETARNLNDMGLPIEQIAQALKVNAQMVQEWLAGSVSTAR
;
A
#
# COMPACT_ATOMS: atom_id res chain seq x y z
N MET A 1 12.91 -19.98 -29.12
CA MET A 1 13.01 -19.97 -27.65
C MET A 1 11.89 -20.84 -27.12
N ASN A 2 12.20 -21.87 -26.35
CA ASN A 2 11.19 -22.75 -25.79
C ASN A 2 10.58 -22.09 -24.52
N GLN A 3 9.48 -22.65 -23.98
CA GLN A 3 8.81 -22.10 -22.79
C GLN A 3 9.74 -22.03 -21.56
N GLU A 4 10.61 -23.02 -21.43
CA GLU A 4 11.55 -23.14 -20.32
C GLU A 4 12.65 -22.06 -20.36
N GLU A 5 13.20 -21.78 -21.52
CA GLU A 5 14.15 -20.69 -21.76
C GLU A 5 13.53 -19.31 -21.48
N THR A 6 12.27 -19.12 -21.87
CA THR A 6 11.54 -17.86 -21.63
C THR A 6 11.31 -17.66 -20.13
N MET A 7 10.92 -18.71 -19.42
CA MET A 7 10.67 -18.67 -17.96
C MET A 7 11.97 -18.37 -17.18
N LEU A 8 13.08 -19.00 -17.61
CA LEU A 8 14.39 -18.75 -16.97
C LEU A 8 14.85 -17.28 -17.17
N LEU A 9 14.64 -16.74 -18.36
CA LEU A 9 14.97 -15.35 -18.68
C LEU A 9 14.13 -14.35 -17.86
N HIS A 10 12.84 -14.63 -17.68
CA HIS A 10 11.97 -13.82 -16.82
C HIS A 10 12.44 -13.87 -15.36
N LYS A 11 12.77 -15.05 -14.85
CA LYS A 11 13.26 -15.21 -13.47
C LYS A 11 14.56 -14.43 -13.23
N GLU A 12 15.51 -14.45 -14.17
CA GLU A 12 16.73 -13.65 -14.05
C GLU A 12 16.46 -12.13 -14.12
N ARG A 13 15.50 -11.72 -14.95
CA ARG A 13 15.06 -10.32 -15.01
C ARG A 13 14.43 -9.88 -13.68
N TYR A 14 13.55 -10.71 -13.08
CA TYR A 14 12.96 -10.41 -11.78
C TYR A 14 14.01 -10.30 -10.68
N LYS A 15 14.96 -11.22 -10.60
CA LYS A 15 16.06 -11.14 -9.63
C LYS A 15 16.84 -9.83 -9.75
N LYS A 16 17.11 -9.39 -10.97
CA LYS A 16 17.79 -8.10 -11.20
C LYS A 16 16.93 -6.92 -10.75
N THR A 17 15.62 -6.97 -10.97
CA THR A 17 14.69 -5.93 -10.51
C THR A 17 14.61 -5.91 -9.00
N ILE A 18 14.44 -7.06 -8.34
CA ILE A 18 14.35 -7.20 -6.88
C ILE A 18 15.53 -6.55 -6.18
N LYS A 19 16.75 -6.72 -6.68
CA LYS A 19 17.95 -6.07 -6.13
C LYS A 19 17.86 -4.54 -6.11
N ASN A 20 17.10 -3.94 -7.05
CA ASN A 20 16.96 -2.49 -7.16
C ASN A 20 15.76 -1.91 -6.41
N LEU A 21 14.86 -2.74 -5.91
CA LEU A 21 13.73 -2.27 -5.11
C LEU A 21 14.21 -1.69 -3.78
N THR A 22 13.46 -0.74 -3.27
CA THR A 22 13.64 -0.17 -1.92
C THR A 22 12.33 -0.31 -1.16
N VAL A 23 12.30 -0.01 0.13
CA VAL A 23 11.05 -0.01 0.90
C VAL A 23 10.04 1.00 0.34
N MET A 24 10.51 2.03 -0.36
CA MET A 24 9.63 2.96 -1.10
C MET A 24 8.97 2.34 -2.34
N SER A 25 9.38 1.15 -2.79
CA SER A 25 8.78 0.47 -3.94
C SER A 25 7.55 -0.31 -3.48
N ASP A 26 6.37 -0.02 -4.03
CA ASP A 26 5.07 -0.57 -3.62
C ASP A 26 5.10 -2.10 -3.43
N ILE A 27 5.45 -2.88 -4.46
CA ILE A 27 5.53 -4.34 -4.34
C ILE A 27 6.49 -4.81 -3.24
N PHE A 28 7.57 -4.06 -2.97
CA PHE A 28 8.53 -4.42 -1.94
C PHE A 28 8.03 -4.04 -0.55
N ALA A 29 7.46 -2.85 -0.39
CA ALA A 29 6.82 -2.39 0.84
C ALA A 29 5.77 -3.39 1.33
N ARG A 30 4.86 -3.84 0.45
CA ARG A 30 3.86 -4.87 0.76
C ARG A 30 4.48 -6.10 1.42
N ASN A 31 5.60 -6.56 0.89
CA ASN A 31 6.27 -7.76 1.39
C ASN A 31 7.10 -7.50 2.64
N VAL A 32 7.65 -6.30 2.80
CA VAL A 32 8.32 -5.88 4.04
C VAL A 32 7.33 -5.79 5.18
N PHE A 33 6.19 -5.12 4.98
CA PHE A 33 5.17 -4.92 6.00
C PHE A 33 4.31 -6.16 6.31
N LYS A 34 4.42 -7.26 5.57
CA LYS A 34 3.91 -8.57 6.01
C LYS A 34 4.62 -9.07 7.27
N ASP A 35 5.85 -8.61 7.53
CA ASP A 35 6.56 -8.91 8.76
C ASP A 35 6.13 -7.98 9.89
N LYS A 36 5.55 -8.56 10.93
CA LYS A 36 5.05 -7.84 12.10
C LYS A 36 6.12 -7.02 12.81
N LYS A 37 7.36 -7.54 12.91
CA LYS A 37 8.46 -6.85 13.59
C LYS A 37 8.92 -5.63 12.81
N ALA A 38 8.98 -5.73 11.49
CA ALA A 38 9.30 -4.60 10.63
C ALA A 38 8.21 -3.52 10.72
N CYS A 39 6.92 -3.91 10.68
CA CYS A 39 5.79 -3.00 10.86
C CYS A 39 5.83 -2.29 12.22
N GLU A 40 6.00 -3.05 13.30
CA GLU A 40 6.10 -2.53 14.68
C GLU A 40 7.26 -1.54 14.83
N TYR A 41 8.43 -1.88 14.30
CA TYR A 41 9.60 -1.00 14.34
C TYR A 41 9.33 0.35 13.65
N VAL A 42 8.73 0.33 12.48
CA VAL A 42 8.38 1.55 11.72
C VAL A 42 7.36 2.39 12.50
N LEU A 43 6.30 1.77 13.01
CA LEU A 43 5.27 2.46 13.78
C LEU A 43 5.82 3.06 15.07
N ARG A 44 6.69 2.37 15.81
CA ARG A 44 7.32 2.92 17.03
C ARG A 44 8.06 4.23 16.78
N ILE A 45 8.75 4.33 15.65
CA ILE A 45 9.51 5.54 15.31
C ILE A 45 8.57 6.67 14.87
N ILE A 46 7.62 6.38 13.97
CA ILE A 46 6.70 7.40 13.45
C ILE A 46 5.78 7.94 14.53
N MET A 47 5.31 7.06 15.43
CA MET A 47 4.41 7.43 16.53
C MET A 47 5.16 7.93 17.78
N GLU A 48 6.50 7.91 17.76
CA GLU A 48 7.35 8.22 18.92
C GLU A 48 6.99 7.40 20.18
N ASP A 49 6.44 6.20 19.99
CA ASP A 49 5.92 5.31 21.04
C ASP A 49 6.73 4.01 21.09
N LYS A 50 7.70 3.96 22.01
CA LYS A 50 8.60 2.80 22.16
C LYS A 50 7.90 1.56 22.70
N ASP A 51 6.77 1.73 23.37
CA ASP A 51 6.00 0.65 23.99
C ASP A 51 4.91 0.10 23.05
N LEU A 52 4.70 0.73 21.87
CA LEU A 52 3.77 0.27 20.87
C LEU A 52 4.10 -1.17 20.48
N THR A 53 3.10 -2.03 20.55
CA THR A 53 3.23 -3.44 20.16
C THR A 53 2.15 -3.78 19.15
N VAL A 54 2.55 -4.12 17.93
CA VAL A 54 1.63 -4.57 16.88
C VAL A 54 1.12 -5.96 17.22
N ILE A 55 -0.20 -6.13 17.34
CA ILE A 55 -0.84 -7.43 17.59
C ILE A 55 -1.26 -8.10 16.27
N ASP A 56 -1.64 -7.29 15.28
CA ASP A 56 -2.06 -7.75 13.96
C ASP A 56 -1.65 -6.76 12.87
N ASN A 57 -1.33 -7.27 11.69
CA ASN A 57 -1.04 -6.45 10.52
C ASN A 57 -1.36 -7.22 9.23
N GLU A 58 -1.94 -6.53 8.28
CA GLU A 58 -2.32 -7.06 6.97
C GLU A 58 -1.94 -6.05 5.87
N THR A 59 -1.55 -6.56 4.71
CA THR A 59 -1.20 -5.71 3.55
C THR A 59 -2.20 -5.88 2.43
N GLN A 60 -2.42 -4.83 1.64
CA GLN A 60 -3.37 -4.79 0.53
C GLN A 60 -4.80 -5.10 0.98
N VAL A 61 -5.25 -4.41 2.03
CA VAL A 61 -6.58 -4.60 2.61
C VAL A 61 -7.63 -3.90 1.75
N ASP A 62 -8.58 -4.67 1.21
CA ASP A 62 -9.67 -4.15 0.36
C ASP A 62 -10.86 -3.72 1.22
N PHE A 63 -11.04 -2.43 1.39
CA PHE A 63 -12.23 -1.85 1.99
C PHE A 63 -13.25 -1.49 0.91
N ARG A 64 -14.33 -2.26 0.86
CA ARG A 64 -15.38 -2.07 -0.13
C ARG A 64 -16.37 -0.99 0.28
N ASN A 65 -16.73 -0.15 -0.67
CA ASN A 65 -17.84 0.79 -0.51
C ASN A 65 -19.02 0.33 -1.37
N MET A 66 -20.15 0.05 -0.72
CA MET A 66 -21.36 -0.44 -1.42
C MET A 66 -21.96 0.59 -2.40
N HIS A 67 -21.67 1.88 -2.22
CA HIS A 67 -22.27 2.97 -2.98
C HIS A 67 -21.27 3.90 -3.67
N GLY A 68 -19.98 3.57 -3.63
CA GLY A 68 -18.94 4.45 -4.15
C GLY A 68 -17.62 3.73 -4.39
N ARG A 69 -16.55 4.52 -4.42
CA ARG A 69 -15.19 4.01 -4.63
C ARG A 69 -14.71 3.24 -3.40
N GLY A 70 -14.33 1.98 -3.55
CA GLY A 70 -13.55 1.25 -2.56
C GLY A 70 -12.10 1.74 -2.51
N VAL A 71 -11.36 1.32 -1.51
CA VAL A 71 -9.92 1.57 -1.37
C VAL A 71 -9.19 0.28 -1.04
N VAL A 72 -7.98 0.16 -1.57
CA VAL A 72 -7.02 -0.85 -1.13
C VAL A 72 -5.96 -0.11 -0.34
N LEU A 73 -5.80 -0.48 0.94
CA LEU A 73 -4.82 0.13 1.85
C LEU A 73 -3.54 -0.71 1.85
N ASP A 74 -2.39 -0.03 1.75
CA ASP A 74 -1.09 -0.70 1.59
C ASP A 74 -0.74 -1.57 2.79
N CYS A 75 -0.88 -1.04 4.02
CA CYS A 75 -0.71 -1.79 5.25
C CYS A 75 -1.69 -1.28 6.31
N VAL A 76 -2.45 -2.18 6.92
CA VAL A 76 -3.28 -1.89 8.08
C VAL A 76 -2.72 -2.67 9.26
N ALA A 77 -2.43 -1.99 10.36
CA ALA A 77 -1.93 -2.59 11.58
C ALA A 77 -2.81 -2.24 12.78
N LYS A 78 -2.86 -3.14 13.76
CA LYS A 78 -3.53 -2.93 15.04
C LYS A 78 -2.55 -3.16 16.17
N ASP A 79 -2.55 -2.26 17.15
CA ASP A 79 -1.70 -2.41 18.32
C ASP A 79 -2.42 -3.00 19.54
N GLY A 80 -1.64 -3.22 20.61
CA GLY A 80 -2.13 -3.80 21.86
C GLY A 80 -3.12 -2.92 22.64
N SER A 81 -3.17 -1.61 22.35
CA SER A 81 -4.15 -0.68 22.93
C SER A 81 -5.46 -0.63 22.13
N GLY A 82 -5.46 -1.18 20.93
CA GLY A 82 -6.61 -1.21 20.02
C GLY A 82 -6.58 -0.11 18.95
N ARG A 83 -5.53 0.72 18.90
CA ARG A 83 -5.33 1.71 17.83
C ARG A 83 -5.18 1.03 16.49
N ILE A 84 -5.68 1.66 15.43
CA ILE A 84 -5.58 1.16 14.05
C ILE A 84 -4.77 2.14 13.22
N PHE A 85 -3.79 1.61 12.52
CA PHE A 85 -2.87 2.37 11.66
C PHE A 85 -3.04 1.94 10.21
N ASN A 86 -3.18 2.91 9.31
CA ASN A 86 -2.97 2.69 7.88
C ASN A 86 -1.65 3.33 7.47
N VAL A 87 -0.73 2.54 6.96
CA VAL A 87 0.56 3.02 6.43
C VAL A 87 0.54 2.91 4.92
N GLU A 88 0.64 4.05 4.26
CA GLU A 88 0.67 4.20 2.80
C GLU A 88 2.06 4.63 2.36
N ILE A 89 2.65 3.91 1.41
CA ILE A 89 3.95 4.25 0.83
C ILE A 89 3.73 4.83 -0.56
N GLN A 90 4.03 6.12 -0.73
CA GLN A 90 3.73 6.83 -1.97
C GLN A 90 5.00 7.41 -2.61
N GLN A 91 5.29 7.00 -3.85
CA GLN A 91 6.39 7.56 -4.63
C GLN A 91 6.02 8.89 -5.31
N ASP A 92 4.75 9.05 -5.66
CA ASP A 92 4.23 10.23 -6.34
C ASP A 92 3.40 11.09 -5.39
N ASP A 93 3.55 12.41 -5.48
CA ASP A 93 2.86 13.39 -4.64
C ASP A 93 1.33 13.33 -4.80
N GLU A 94 0.83 13.00 -6.00
CA GLU A 94 -0.60 12.86 -6.28
C GLU A 94 -1.25 11.74 -5.45
N GLY A 95 -0.50 10.69 -5.14
CA GLY A 95 -0.96 9.57 -4.29
C GLY A 95 -1.20 9.96 -2.83
N ALA A 96 -0.54 10.99 -2.31
CA ALA A 96 -0.59 11.42 -0.92
C ALA A 96 -1.50 12.65 -0.67
N HIS A 97 -2.48 12.89 -1.53
CA HIS A 97 -3.37 14.05 -1.41
C HIS A 97 -4.18 14.01 -0.08
N PRO A 98 -4.31 15.14 0.68
CA PRO A 98 -5.03 15.16 1.96
C PRO A 98 -6.48 14.65 1.92
N LYS A 99 -7.18 14.83 0.80
CA LYS A 99 -8.53 14.26 0.63
C LYS A 99 -8.52 12.74 0.52
N ARG A 100 -7.43 12.13 0.03
CA ARG A 100 -7.28 10.67 0.01
C ARG A 100 -7.06 10.16 1.44
N ALA A 101 -6.22 10.82 2.23
CA ALA A 101 -6.03 10.48 3.65
C ALA A 101 -7.37 10.48 4.40
N ARG A 102 -8.15 11.56 4.26
CA ARG A 102 -9.50 11.66 4.84
C ARG A 102 -10.44 10.55 4.33
N TYR A 103 -10.35 10.19 3.05
CA TYR A 103 -11.20 9.15 2.47
C TYR A 103 -10.83 7.77 3.00
N ASN A 104 -9.53 7.45 3.07
CA ASN A 104 -9.04 6.21 3.64
C ASN A 104 -9.52 6.04 5.09
N LEU A 105 -9.39 7.08 5.92
CA LEU A 105 -9.83 7.07 7.30
C LEU A 105 -11.35 6.81 7.41
N GLY A 106 -12.18 7.52 6.67
CA GLY A 106 -13.63 7.29 6.66
C GLY A 106 -14.02 5.88 6.17
N MET A 107 -13.23 5.30 5.26
CA MET A 107 -13.41 3.91 4.85
C MET A 107 -13.04 2.93 5.95
N MET A 108 -11.98 3.19 6.72
CA MET A 108 -11.60 2.38 7.87
C MET A 108 -12.72 2.40 8.93
N ASP A 109 -13.18 3.57 9.33
CA ASP A 109 -14.25 3.73 10.32
C ASP A 109 -15.53 3.00 9.90
N SER A 110 -15.93 3.14 8.63
CA SER A 110 -17.15 2.51 8.11
C SER A 110 -17.08 0.99 8.06
N ASN A 111 -15.87 0.41 8.06
CA ASN A 111 -15.67 -1.04 8.03
C ASN A 111 -15.31 -1.64 9.39
N VAL A 112 -14.91 -0.82 10.36
CA VAL A 112 -14.54 -1.28 11.71
C VAL A 112 -15.73 -1.26 12.66
N LEU A 113 -16.66 -0.30 12.50
CA LEU A 113 -17.82 -0.18 13.36
C LEU A 113 -18.96 -1.06 12.89
N ASP A 114 -19.31 -2.07 13.68
CA ASP A 114 -20.45 -2.95 13.41
C ASP A 114 -21.79 -2.19 13.45
N THR A 115 -22.73 -2.64 12.62
CA THR A 115 -24.09 -2.12 12.62
C THR A 115 -24.75 -2.15 14.01
N GLY A 116 -25.23 -1.00 14.46
CA GLY A 116 -25.91 -0.86 15.76
C GLY A 116 -24.99 -0.67 16.97
N LYS A 117 -23.69 -0.59 16.78
CA LYS A 117 -22.74 -0.18 17.83
C LYS A 117 -22.73 1.34 17.99
N ASN A 118 -22.39 1.80 19.17
CA ASN A 118 -22.23 3.22 19.46
C ASN A 118 -20.93 3.74 18.82
N PHE A 119 -20.92 5.00 18.40
CA PHE A 119 -19.74 5.64 17.81
C PHE A 119 -18.56 5.78 18.76
N ASP A 120 -18.78 5.75 20.09
CA ASP A 120 -17.73 5.70 21.12
C ASP A 120 -16.92 4.40 21.11
N LYS A 121 -17.25 3.45 20.23
CA LYS A 121 -16.50 2.21 20.01
C LYS A 121 -15.58 2.28 18.81
N LEU A 122 -15.58 3.39 18.07
CA LEU A 122 -14.54 3.62 17.08
C LEU A 122 -13.17 3.66 17.78
N PRO A 123 -12.16 2.95 17.26
CA PRO A 123 -10.83 3.02 17.81
C PRO A 123 -10.14 4.33 17.41
N GLU A 124 -9.14 4.73 18.16
CA GLU A 124 -8.17 5.72 17.70
C GLU A 124 -7.56 5.23 16.38
N THR A 125 -7.63 6.07 15.34
CA THR A 125 -7.24 5.71 13.98
C THR A 125 -6.24 6.70 13.42
N CYS A 126 -5.13 6.18 12.88
CA CYS A 126 -4.07 6.98 12.30
C CYS A 126 -3.82 6.59 10.83
N VAL A 127 -3.86 7.56 9.92
CA VAL A 127 -3.47 7.39 8.52
C VAL A 127 -2.11 8.05 8.30
N ILE A 128 -1.13 7.24 7.95
CA ILE A 128 0.28 7.61 7.80
C ILE A 128 0.66 7.52 6.33
N PHE A 129 1.09 8.63 5.74
CA PHE A 129 1.70 8.65 4.42
C PHE A 129 3.21 8.81 4.55
N VAL A 130 3.97 7.85 4.06
CA VAL A 130 5.42 7.98 3.84
C VAL A 130 5.64 8.29 2.37
N THR A 131 6.13 9.47 2.07
CA THR A 131 6.28 9.99 0.71
C THR A 131 7.75 10.13 0.32
N LEU A 132 8.03 10.05 -0.98
CA LEU A 132 9.40 10.22 -1.48
C LEU A 132 9.87 11.69 -1.40
N LYS A 133 8.91 12.64 -1.35
CA LYS A 133 9.13 14.09 -1.27
C LYS A 133 8.08 14.72 -0.36
N ASP A 134 8.26 16.00 -0.04
CA ASP A 134 7.31 16.79 0.73
C ASP A 134 5.96 16.96 0.01
N ALA A 135 5.01 16.08 0.31
CA ALA A 135 3.68 16.08 -0.32
C ALA A 135 2.80 17.28 0.14
N LEU A 136 3.10 17.88 1.29
CA LEU A 136 2.34 19.01 1.83
C LEU A 136 2.96 20.37 1.50
N GLY A 137 4.24 20.41 1.06
CA GLY A 137 4.93 21.65 0.72
C GLY A 137 5.34 22.50 1.93
N HIS A 138 5.45 21.92 3.13
CA HIS A 138 5.78 22.63 4.37
C HIS A 138 7.24 22.52 4.79
N GLY A 139 8.04 21.70 4.12
CA GLY A 139 9.47 21.50 4.40
C GLY A 139 9.77 20.71 5.67
N LEU A 140 8.79 20.05 6.27
CA LEU A 140 8.91 19.28 7.50
C LEU A 140 9.31 17.82 7.23
N PRO A 141 10.17 17.21 8.05
CA PRO A 141 10.47 15.77 7.95
C PRO A 141 9.25 14.91 8.33
N ILE A 142 8.44 15.38 9.26
CA ILE A 142 7.17 14.79 9.67
C ILE A 142 6.16 15.89 10.00
N ALA A 143 4.92 15.69 9.63
CA ALA A 143 3.81 16.56 9.97
C ALA A 143 2.69 15.75 10.61
N HIS A 144 2.34 16.11 11.85
CA HIS A 144 1.18 15.58 12.55
C HIS A 144 0.00 16.55 12.35
N ILE A 145 -1.14 16.00 11.96
CA ILE A 145 -2.33 16.78 11.64
C ILE A 145 -3.49 16.24 12.48
N ASP A 146 -3.95 17.06 13.41
CA ASP A 146 -5.07 16.80 14.28
C ASP A 146 -6.15 17.87 14.10
N ARG A 147 -7.37 17.58 14.53
CA ARG A 147 -8.47 18.53 14.50
C ARG A 147 -8.51 19.36 15.77
N ILE A 148 -8.68 20.65 15.60
CA ILE A 148 -8.78 21.62 16.70
C ILE A 148 -10.09 22.39 16.64
N ILE A 149 -10.58 22.81 17.80
CA ILE A 149 -11.68 23.76 17.96
C ILE A 149 -11.07 25.17 17.73
N ARG A 150 -11.42 25.82 16.62
CA ARG A 150 -10.81 27.09 16.18
C ARG A 150 -10.93 28.22 17.21
N GLU A 151 -12.01 28.22 17.98
CA GLU A 151 -12.35 29.30 18.92
C GLU A 151 -11.46 29.29 20.17
N ASN A 152 -10.89 28.15 20.54
CA ASN A 152 -10.11 28.03 21.78
C ASN A 152 -8.78 27.28 21.61
N GLY A 153 -8.48 26.75 20.41
CA GLY A 153 -7.27 26.02 20.09
C GLY A 153 -7.14 24.63 20.74
N LYS A 154 -8.20 24.13 21.38
CA LYS A 154 -8.18 22.78 21.98
C LYS A 154 -8.43 21.73 20.93
N GLU A 155 -7.94 20.53 21.19
CA GLU A 155 -8.22 19.34 20.39
C GLU A 155 -9.72 19.07 20.33
N PHE A 156 -10.18 18.57 19.19
CA PHE A 156 -11.57 18.16 19.00
C PHE A 156 -11.87 16.85 19.74
N GLY A 157 -10.86 15.98 19.84
CA GLY A 157 -10.94 14.73 20.63
C GLY A 157 -11.72 13.62 19.93
N ASP A 158 -11.62 13.56 18.59
CA ASP A 158 -12.26 12.52 17.79
C ASP A 158 -11.35 11.30 17.54
N GLU A 159 -10.11 11.35 18.06
CA GLU A 159 -9.13 10.27 17.99
C GLU A 159 -8.77 9.87 16.54
N GLU A 160 -8.88 10.82 15.59
CA GLU A 160 -8.46 10.68 14.21
C GLU A 160 -7.18 11.49 13.94
N HIS A 161 -6.16 10.82 13.42
CA HIS A 161 -4.84 11.41 13.17
C HIS A 161 -4.36 11.19 11.74
N PHE A 162 -3.70 12.21 11.17
CA PHE A 162 -2.99 12.07 9.91
C PHE A 162 -1.52 12.41 10.12
N ILE A 163 -0.64 11.58 9.59
CA ILE A 163 0.79 11.80 9.66
C ILE A 163 1.37 11.75 8.24
N TYR A 164 2.17 12.75 7.91
CA TYR A 164 2.91 12.79 6.65
C TYR A 164 4.40 12.80 6.95
N VAL A 165 5.11 11.83 6.38
CA VAL A 165 6.56 11.68 6.53
C VAL A 165 7.23 11.91 5.18
N ASP A 166 8.12 12.88 5.10
CA ASP A 166 8.96 13.14 3.92
C ASP A 166 10.24 12.31 4.02
N SER A 167 10.33 11.22 3.26
CA SER A 167 11.51 10.35 3.30
C SER A 167 12.77 10.99 2.70
N SER A 168 12.66 12.15 2.04
CA SER A 168 13.83 12.88 1.53
C SER A 168 14.57 13.66 2.60
N LYS A 169 13.97 13.85 3.77
CA LYS A 169 14.54 14.65 4.85
C LYS A 169 15.31 13.77 5.83
N ASP A 170 16.43 14.29 6.28
CA ASP A 170 17.19 13.75 7.39
C ASP A 170 17.10 14.74 8.55
N ASP A 171 16.46 14.32 9.63
CA ASP A 171 16.33 15.13 10.86
C ASP A 171 17.47 14.87 11.85
N GLY A 172 18.43 13.99 11.49
CA GLY A 172 19.54 13.55 12.34
C GLY A 172 19.13 12.60 13.48
N GLY A 173 17.82 12.28 13.58
CA GLY A 173 17.24 11.44 14.61
C GLY A 173 16.96 9.99 14.18
N GLU A 174 16.09 9.32 14.93
CA GLU A 174 15.63 7.96 14.60
C GLU A 174 14.80 7.95 13.33
N LEU A 175 13.98 9.00 13.11
CA LEU A 175 13.18 9.14 11.90
C LEU A 175 14.06 9.31 10.66
N GLY A 176 15.10 10.16 10.70
CA GLY A 176 16.04 10.34 9.58
C GLY A 176 16.74 9.03 9.22
N ARG A 177 17.17 8.25 10.22
CA ARG A 177 17.75 6.90 10.00
C ARG A 177 16.74 5.95 9.36
N LEU A 178 15.49 5.93 9.82
CA LEU A 178 14.44 5.11 9.24
C LEU A 178 14.18 5.52 7.78
N MET A 179 14.11 6.81 7.49
CA MET A 179 13.90 7.32 6.12
C MET A 179 15.08 7.06 5.20
N HIS A 180 16.31 7.05 5.73
CA HIS A 180 17.48 6.55 5.02
C HIS A 180 17.26 5.08 4.61
N ASP A 181 16.88 4.22 5.56
CA ASP A 181 16.68 2.79 5.33
C ASP A 181 15.55 2.51 4.31
N PHE A 182 14.53 3.37 4.24
CA PHE A 182 13.48 3.25 3.23
C PHE A 182 13.98 3.45 1.79
N ARG A 183 15.09 4.17 1.60
CA ARG A 183 15.64 4.54 0.29
C ARG A 183 16.83 3.72 -0.15
N VAL A 184 17.51 3.04 0.76
CA VAL A 184 18.65 2.19 0.39
C VAL A 184 18.19 0.85 -0.16
N LYS A 185 19.04 0.27 -1.01
CA LYS A 185 18.74 -0.97 -1.72
C LYS A 185 19.21 -2.22 -1.00
N GLU A 186 20.33 -2.11 -0.28
CA GLU A 186 21.03 -3.26 0.31
C GLU A 186 20.85 -3.27 1.83
N ALA A 187 20.51 -4.43 2.38
CA ALA A 187 20.29 -4.60 3.82
C ALA A 187 21.50 -4.17 4.67
N LYS A 188 22.71 -4.40 4.16
CA LYS A 188 23.96 -4.01 4.86
C LYS A 188 24.17 -2.49 5.00
N GLU A 189 23.45 -1.69 4.20
CA GLU A 189 23.49 -0.22 4.27
C GLU A 189 22.46 0.33 5.26
N MET A 190 21.53 -0.51 5.73
CA MET A 190 20.50 -0.13 6.68
C MET A 190 21.05 -0.04 8.09
N GLN A 191 20.47 0.87 8.87
CA GLN A 191 20.84 1.12 10.27
C GLN A 191 19.89 0.44 11.25
N ALA A 192 18.71 0.04 10.79
CA ALA A 192 17.65 -0.56 11.60
C ALA A 192 17.66 -2.10 11.49
N GLY A 193 17.99 -2.80 12.59
CA GLY A 193 18.12 -4.25 12.58
C GLY A 193 16.89 -5.00 12.07
N ALA A 194 15.69 -4.70 12.61
CA ALA A 194 14.47 -5.41 12.22
C ALA A 194 14.12 -5.20 10.74
N LEU A 195 14.32 -3.99 10.21
CA LEU A 195 14.06 -3.69 8.80
C LEU A 195 15.15 -4.29 7.90
N ALA A 196 16.42 -4.19 8.31
CA ALA A 196 17.56 -4.79 7.61
C ALA A 196 17.42 -6.32 7.51
N ASP A 197 17.04 -6.97 8.60
CA ASP A 197 16.82 -8.43 8.64
C ASP A 197 15.74 -8.86 7.65
N ARG A 198 14.62 -8.09 7.58
CA ARG A 198 13.55 -8.39 6.65
C ARG A 198 13.94 -8.15 5.20
N VAL A 199 14.65 -7.05 4.91
CA VAL A 199 15.17 -6.76 3.57
C VAL A 199 16.18 -7.80 3.12
N HIS A 200 17.09 -8.21 4.03
CA HIS A 200 18.03 -9.31 3.79
C HIS A 200 17.28 -10.61 3.45
N GLU A 201 16.29 -10.98 4.26
CA GLU A 201 15.48 -12.18 4.01
C GLU A 201 14.89 -12.17 2.61
N LEU A 202 14.23 -11.07 2.20
CA LEU A 202 13.53 -10.98 0.92
C LEU A 202 14.46 -10.92 -0.30
N LYS A 203 15.64 -10.32 -0.16
CA LYS A 203 16.55 -10.06 -1.30
C LYS A 203 17.74 -11.02 -1.41
N GLU A 204 18.18 -11.59 -0.31
CA GLU A 204 19.45 -12.30 -0.25
C GLU A 204 19.30 -13.78 0.09
N THR A 205 18.16 -14.21 0.68
CA THR A 205 17.88 -15.63 0.86
C THR A 205 17.24 -16.25 -0.36
N GLU A 206 17.52 -17.54 -0.63
CA GLU A 206 16.94 -18.25 -1.75
C GLU A 206 15.39 -18.26 -1.69
N LYS A 207 14.81 -18.50 -0.52
CA LYS A 207 13.37 -18.51 -0.28
C LYS A 207 12.75 -17.12 -0.51
N GLY A 208 13.38 -16.06 0.00
CA GLY A 208 12.88 -14.70 -0.15
C GLY A 208 12.91 -14.25 -1.60
N VAL A 209 14.01 -14.49 -2.32
CA VAL A 209 14.11 -14.18 -3.75
C VAL A 209 13.10 -14.97 -4.58
N GLU A 210 12.88 -16.25 -4.27
CA GLU A 210 11.86 -17.06 -4.94
C GLU A 210 10.45 -16.53 -4.67
N HIS A 211 10.15 -16.17 -3.43
CA HIS A 211 8.88 -15.52 -3.05
C HIS A 211 8.67 -14.22 -3.82
N MET A 212 9.66 -13.33 -3.81
CA MET A 212 9.58 -12.05 -4.52
C MET A 212 9.43 -12.22 -6.05
N CYS A 213 10.06 -13.25 -6.64
CA CYS A 213 9.87 -13.55 -8.06
C CYS A 213 8.41 -13.95 -8.37
N LYS A 214 7.77 -14.73 -7.48
CA LYS A 214 6.35 -15.10 -7.62
C LYS A 214 5.43 -13.90 -7.47
N GLU A 215 5.68 -13.04 -6.49
CA GLU A 215 4.92 -11.78 -6.29
C GLU A 215 5.01 -10.88 -7.54
N MET A 216 6.20 -10.74 -8.13
CA MET A 216 6.39 -9.99 -9.36
C MET A 216 5.69 -10.60 -10.57
N GLU A 217 5.70 -11.92 -10.68
CA GLU A 217 4.98 -12.63 -11.74
C GLU A 217 3.47 -12.41 -11.63
N GLN A 218 2.92 -12.56 -10.43
CA GLN A 218 1.51 -12.30 -10.16
C GLN A 218 1.12 -10.86 -10.52
N LEU A 219 1.90 -9.87 -10.09
CA LEU A 219 1.65 -8.47 -10.42
C LEU A 219 1.67 -8.21 -11.93
N CYS A 220 2.62 -8.82 -12.65
CA CYS A 220 2.68 -8.72 -14.10
C CYS A 220 1.47 -9.37 -14.78
N ASP A 221 0.99 -10.50 -14.26
CA ASP A 221 -0.17 -11.19 -14.81
C ASP A 221 -1.48 -10.44 -14.50
N GLU A 222 -1.61 -9.84 -13.32
CA GLU A 222 -2.72 -8.95 -12.97
C GLU A 222 -2.76 -7.73 -13.90
N ALA A 223 -1.62 -7.04 -14.09
CA ALA A 223 -1.53 -5.89 -15.00
C ALA A 223 -1.90 -6.26 -16.45
N ARG A 224 -1.44 -7.43 -16.94
CA ARG A 224 -1.82 -7.94 -18.28
C ARG A 224 -3.30 -8.24 -18.37
N MET A 225 -3.88 -8.75 -17.28
CA MET A 225 -5.30 -9.07 -17.24
C MET A 225 -6.15 -7.80 -17.25
N ASP A 226 -5.73 -6.75 -16.52
CA ASP A 226 -6.41 -5.47 -16.49
C ASP A 226 -6.31 -4.72 -17.83
N GLU A 227 -5.16 -4.78 -18.50
CA GLU A 227 -4.99 -4.28 -19.87
C GLU A 227 -5.94 -4.98 -20.84
N LYS A 228 -6.08 -6.32 -20.73
CA LYS A 228 -7.04 -7.07 -21.55
C LYS A 228 -8.49 -6.69 -21.27
N LYS A 229 -8.86 -6.46 -20.00
CA LYS A 229 -10.21 -5.99 -19.63
C LYS A 229 -10.51 -4.62 -20.22
N GLU A 230 -9.55 -3.69 -20.13
CA GLU A 230 -9.67 -2.36 -20.71
C GLU A 230 -9.80 -2.44 -22.24
N THR A 231 -8.93 -3.21 -22.88
CA THR A 231 -8.99 -3.46 -24.33
C THR A 231 -10.31 -4.09 -24.74
N ALA A 232 -10.85 -5.05 -23.95
CA ALA A 232 -12.15 -5.65 -24.22
C ALA A 232 -13.29 -4.63 -24.21
N ARG A 233 -13.26 -3.69 -23.25
CA ARG A 233 -14.24 -2.58 -23.19
C ARG A 233 -14.16 -1.70 -24.42
N ASN A 234 -12.95 -1.26 -24.78
CA ASN A 234 -12.72 -0.41 -25.94
C ASN A 234 -13.20 -1.08 -27.24
N LEU A 235 -12.93 -2.37 -27.43
CA LEU A 235 -13.37 -3.13 -28.60
C LEU A 235 -14.90 -3.31 -28.61
N ASN A 236 -15.54 -3.51 -27.45
CA ASN A 236 -16.99 -3.57 -27.33
C ASN A 236 -17.64 -2.22 -27.68
N ASP A 237 -17.08 -1.11 -27.23
CA ASP A 237 -17.56 0.24 -27.53
C ASP A 237 -17.42 0.58 -29.03
N MET A 238 -16.48 -0.05 -29.72
CA MET A 238 -16.33 -0.01 -31.18
C MET A 238 -17.34 -0.92 -31.90
N GLY A 239 -18.17 -1.70 -31.18
CA GLY A 239 -19.20 -2.55 -31.74
C GLY A 239 -18.75 -3.95 -32.16
N LEU A 240 -17.57 -4.43 -31.70
CA LEU A 240 -17.15 -5.78 -32.01
C LEU A 240 -17.95 -6.83 -31.21
N PRO A 241 -18.35 -7.96 -31.83
CA PRO A 241 -18.98 -9.06 -31.12
C PRO A 241 -18.05 -9.70 -30.08
N ILE A 242 -18.63 -10.22 -29.00
CA ILE A 242 -17.92 -10.82 -27.87
C ILE A 242 -16.95 -11.93 -28.32
N GLU A 243 -17.36 -12.76 -29.27
CA GLU A 243 -16.58 -13.85 -29.81
C GLU A 243 -15.31 -13.35 -30.52
N GLN A 244 -15.42 -12.23 -31.25
CA GLN A 244 -14.26 -11.62 -31.91
C GLN A 244 -13.32 -10.96 -30.91
N ILE A 245 -13.85 -10.32 -29.87
CA ILE A 245 -13.05 -9.77 -28.76
C ILE A 245 -12.29 -10.90 -28.04
N ALA A 246 -12.97 -11.98 -27.72
CA ALA A 246 -12.36 -13.14 -27.06
C ALA A 246 -11.22 -13.75 -27.89
N GLN A 247 -11.44 -13.88 -29.20
CA GLN A 247 -10.42 -14.36 -30.13
C GLN A 247 -9.21 -13.41 -30.21
N ALA A 248 -9.43 -12.10 -30.31
CA ALA A 248 -8.38 -11.09 -30.39
C ALA A 248 -7.50 -11.06 -29.11
N LEU A 249 -8.13 -11.18 -27.94
CA LEU A 249 -7.46 -11.14 -26.64
C LEU A 249 -6.92 -12.51 -26.18
N LYS A 250 -7.19 -13.57 -26.95
CA LYS A 250 -6.84 -14.98 -26.61
C LYS A 250 -7.35 -15.39 -25.23
N VAL A 251 -8.64 -15.15 -25.00
CA VAL A 251 -9.39 -15.53 -23.78
C VAL A 251 -10.69 -16.21 -24.17
N ASN A 252 -11.41 -16.80 -23.23
CA ASN A 252 -12.73 -17.34 -23.53
C ASN A 252 -13.83 -16.25 -23.55
N ALA A 253 -14.91 -16.50 -24.29
CA ALA A 253 -16.00 -15.54 -24.44
C ALA A 253 -16.73 -15.23 -23.12
N GLN A 254 -16.81 -16.21 -22.21
CA GLN A 254 -17.40 -16.03 -20.89
C GLN A 254 -16.63 -14.98 -20.05
N MET A 255 -15.30 -15.01 -20.07
CA MET A 255 -14.46 -13.99 -19.40
C MET A 255 -14.76 -12.59 -19.94
N VAL A 256 -14.90 -12.44 -21.27
CA VAL A 256 -15.25 -11.14 -21.86
C VAL A 256 -16.64 -10.68 -21.39
N GLN A 257 -17.62 -11.59 -21.34
CA GLN A 257 -18.97 -11.27 -20.82
C GLN A 257 -18.92 -10.80 -19.37
N GLU A 258 -18.16 -11.47 -18.50
CA GLU A 258 -17.99 -11.12 -17.10
C GLU A 258 -17.33 -9.74 -16.95
N TRP A 259 -16.31 -9.44 -17.75
CA TRP A 259 -15.63 -8.14 -17.74
C TRP A 259 -16.53 -6.99 -18.18
N LEU A 260 -17.38 -7.22 -19.16
CA LEU A 260 -18.32 -6.22 -19.66
C LEU A 260 -19.51 -6.05 -18.71
N ALA A 261 -20.01 -7.12 -18.09
CA ALA A 261 -21.12 -7.07 -17.13
C ALA A 261 -20.74 -6.31 -15.86
N GLY A 262 -19.49 -6.45 -15.37
CA GLY A 262 -18.99 -5.73 -14.20
C GLY A 262 -18.88 -4.20 -14.42
N SER A 263 -18.87 -3.71 -15.66
CA SER A 263 -18.80 -2.28 -15.99
C SER A 263 -20.16 -1.57 -15.95
N VAL A 264 -21.27 -2.29 -16.00
CA VAL A 264 -22.61 -1.70 -15.96
C VAL A 264 -23.03 -1.21 -14.58
N SER A 265 -22.33 -1.65 -13.52
CA SER A 265 -22.62 -1.27 -12.12
C SER A 265 -22.01 0.08 -11.70
N THR A 266 -21.16 0.72 -12.51
CA THR A 266 -20.46 1.97 -12.13
C THR A 266 -20.99 3.24 -12.82
N ALA A 267 -22.02 3.11 -13.64
CA ALA A 267 -22.66 4.24 -14.34
C ALA A 267 -24.10 4.49 -13.81
N ARG A 268 -24.22 4.85 -12.52
CA ARG A 268 -25.42 5.50 -11.96
C ARG A 268 -25.05 6.50 -10.90
#